data_5c322eb870e6053f1b5603ca14515ba9
#
_entry.id   5c322eb870e6053f1b5603ca14515ba9
#
_cell.length_a   1.000
_cell.length_b   1.000
_cell.length_c   1.000
_cell.angle_alpha   90.00
_cell.angle_beta   90.00
_cell.angle_gamma   90.00
#
_symmetry.space_group_name_H-M   'P 1'
#
loop_
_entity.id
_entity.type
_entity.pdbx_description
1 polymer ?
#
loop_
_entity_poly.entity_id
_entity_poly.type
_entity_poly.pdbx_seq_one_letter_code
_entity_poly.pdbx_strand_id
1 'polypeptide(L)'
;METLVENRDNKTVDSLAVVMPVYNEGERIYDNLLEASRIVGRFAADYEIIAVNDGSTDNSLDEIRRAMKADDHIRVVYYDKNHGKGYAVKLGMTTSSKKLTAFCDSDLELTPKMLKSYARALSQSGADIVIGSKMHKNSRIEYPFIRKVMSYGYYMFLKLLFRMSLKDTQTGIKLYKTECIKEVLQHVETEGFSFDIEVLAFAHSLGYRIIEMPVVLSFSRKAGNRSKIKISSIFNMISDTLKIRKRVREFAKTER
;
A
#
# COMPACT_ATOMS: atom_id res chain seq x y z
N MET A 1 38.32 4.03 14.64
CA MET A 1 37.64 4.82 13.62
C MET A 1 37.50 3.93 12.38
N GLU A 2 36.65 2.88 12.49
CA GLU A 2 36.38 1.97 11.38
C GLU A 2 35.19 2.52 10.63
N THR A 3 35.45 2.99 9.42
CA THR A 3 34.47 3.43 8.44
C THR A 3 33.61 2.24 8.04
N LEU A 4 32.32 2.29 8.39
CA LEU A 4 31.29 1.41 7.87
C LEU A 4 31.15 1.65 6.35
N VAL A 5 31.98 0.98 5.58
CA VAL A 5 31.71 0.75 4.16
C VAL A 5 30.60 -0.31 4.11
N GLU A 6 29.34 0.13 4.23
CA GLU A 6 28.20 -0.74 4.00
C GLU A 6 28.25 -1.22 2.55
N ASN A 7 28.50 -2.49 2.43
CA ASN A 7 28.72 -3.23 1.18
C ASN A 7 27.53 -3.05 0.23
N ARG A 8 27.68 -2.23 -0.82
CA ARG A 8 26.67 -2.05 -1.88
C ARG A 8 26.34 -3.35 -2.63
N ASP A 9 27.22 -4.36 -2.54
CA ASP A 9 27.07 -5.63 -3.25
C ASP A 9 26.00 -6.57 -2.69
N ASN A 10 25.31 -6.22 -1.59
CA ASN A 10 24.28 -7.05 -0.96
C ASN A 10 22.85 -6.49 -1.11
N LYS A 11 22.65 -5.41 -1.85
CA LYS A 11 21.33 -4.81 -2.10
C LYS A 11 20.59 -5.65 -3.15
N THR A 12 19.38 -6.08 -2.80
CA THR A 12 18.60 -7.02 -3.63
C THR A 12 17.51 -6.34 -4.46
N VAL A 13 17.31 -5.02 -4.26
CA VAL A 13 16.34 -4.18 -4.98
C VAL A 13 17.08 -2.96 -5.49
N ASP A 14 17.06 -2.73 -6.80
CA ASP A 14 17.80 -1.63 -7.42
C ASP A 14 17.23 -0.27 -7.03
N SER A 15 15.91 -0.10 -7.19
CA SER A 15 15.27 1.22 -7.08
C SER A 15 13.83 1.08 -6.58
N LEU A 16 13.48 1.70 -5.43
CA LEU A 16 12.23 1.53 -4.71
C LEU A 16 11.72 2.84 -4.09
N ALA A 17 10.48 3.22 -4.38
CA ALA A 17 9.74 4.21 -3.63
C ALA A 17 8.76 3.52 -2.67
N VAL A 18 8.64 4.02 -1.44
CA VAL A 18 7.64 3.57 -0.48
C VAL A 18 6.72 4.73 -0.13
N VAL A 19 5.48 4.67 -0.56
CA VAL A 19 4.44 5.65 -0.28
C VAL A 19 3.77 5.32 1.05
N MET A 20 3.75 6.29 1.95
CA MET A 20 3.15 6.17 3.27
C MET A 20 2.13 7.31 3.49
N PRO A 21 0.81 7.04 3.37
CA PRO A 21 -0.21 8.04 3.67
C PRO A 21 -0.27 8.31 5.18
N VAL A 22 -0.40 9.58 5.55
CA VAL A 22 -0.37 10.05 6.93
C VAL A 22 -1.57 10.95 7.19
N TYR A 23 -2.35 10.65 8.24
CA TYR A 23 -3.42 11.50 8.71
C TYR A 23 -3.55 11.43 10.23
N ASN A 24 -3.22 12.52 10.92
CA ASN A 24 -3.25 12.66 12.38
C ASN A 24 -2.48 11.54 13.11
N GLU A 25 -1.19 11.40 12.77
CA GLU A 25 -0.25 10.43 13.33
C GLU A 25 0.95 11.12 14.03
N GLY A 26 0.80 12.37 14.45
CA GLY A 26 1.88 13.23 14.95
C GLY A 26 2.72 12.64 16.09
N GLU A 27 2.13 11.79 16.94
CA GLU A 27 2.87 11.13 18.02
C GLU A 27 3.90 10.08 17.57
N ARG A 28 3.76 9.53 16.35
CA ARG A 28 4.51 8.34 15.92
C ARG A 28 5.20 8.50 14.57
N ILE A 29 4.72 9.43 13.75
CA ILE A 29 5.12 9.45 12.34
C ILE A 29 6.62 9.72 12.16
N TYR A 30 7.24 10.52 13.00
CA TYR A 30 8.68 10.75 12.97
C TYR A 30 9.47 9.44 13.06
N ASP A 31 9.24 8.68 14.13
CA ASP A 31 9.96 7.42 14.38
C ASP A 31 9.62 6.37 13.32
N ASN A 32 8.36 6.30 12.89
CA ASN A 32 7.91 5.35 11.87
C ASN A 32 8.55 5.61 10.51
N LEU A 33 8.74 6.87 10.11
CA LEU A 33 9.40 7.22 8.85
C LEU A 33 10.89 6.86 8.89
N LEU A 34 11.59 7.18 9.98
CA LEU A 34 13.00 6.82 10.15
C LEU A 34 13.19 5.30 10.19
N GLU A 35 12.31 4.58 10.88
CA GLU A 35 12.36 3.11 10.92
C GLU A 35 12.07 2.51 9.54
N ALA A 36 11.09 3.03 8.80
CA ALA A 36 10.81 2.59 7.43
C ALA A 36 12.02 2.80 6.53
N SER A 37 12.63 3.98 6.56
CA SER A 37 13.85 4.31 5.81
C SER A 37 15.00 3.38 6.17
N ARG A 38 15.28 3.20 7.46
CA ARG A 38 16.32 2.29 7.95
C ARG A 38 16.11 0.84 7.47
N ILE A 39 14.85 0.37 7.46
CA ILE A 39 14.53 -0.99 7.00
C ILE A 39 14.74 -1.11 5.49
N VAL A 40 14.23 -0.15 4.70
CA VAL A 40 14.32 -0.16 3.23
C VAL A 40 15.78 -0.04 2.79
N GLY A 41 16.56 0.84 3.42
CA GLY A 41 17.96 1.06 3.14
C GLY A 41 18.83 -0.20 3.29
N ARG A 42 18.41 -1.21 4.07
CA ARG A 42 19.13 -2.48 4.20
C ARG A 42 19.08 -3.36 2.95
N PHE A 43 18.11 -3.17 2.06
CA PHE A 43 17.92 -4.06 0.91
C PHE A 43 17.73 -3.34 -0.44
N ALA A 44 17.40 -2.05 -0.44
CA ALA A 44 17.27 -1.25 -1.65
C ALA A 44 18.54 -0.39 -1.88
N ALA A 45 19.05 -0.35 -3.11
CA ALA A 45 20.25 0.41 -3.46
C ALA A 45 19.95 1.89 -3.61
N ASP A 46 18.90 2.22 -4.35
CA ASP A 46 18.36 3.56 -4.52
C ASP A 46 16.91 3.56 -4.03
N TYR A 47 16.57 4.40 -3.05
CA TYR A 47 15.21 4.40 -2.49
C TYR A 47 14.76 5.79 -2.02
N GLU A 48 13.46 5.92 -1.87
CA GLU A 48 12.81 7.08 -1.25
C GLU A 48 11.60 6.63 -0.42
N ILE A 49 11.34 7.35 0.67
CA ILE A 49 10.13 7.25 1.47
C ILE A 49 9.29 8.50 1.19
N ILE A 50 8.09 8.32 0.66
CA ILE A 50 7.19 9.41 0.30
C ILE A 50 6.08 9.47 1.34
N ALA A 51 6.22 10.34 2.33
CA ALA A 51 5.16 10.62 3.29
C ALA A 51 4.13 11.55 2.64
N VAL A 52 2.87 11.12 2.56
CA VAL A 52 1.78 11.95 2.03
C VAL A 52 0.89 12.39 3.17
N ASN A 53 1.00 13.66 3.56
CA ASN A 53 0.16 14.24 4.61
C ASN A 53 -1.21 14.61 4.05
N ASP A 54 -2.23 13.82 4.40
CA ASP A 54 -3.62 13.94 3.94
C ASP A 54 -4.40 14.98 4.77
N GLY A 55 -3.93 16.23 4.77
CA GLY A 55 -4.59 17.34 5.46
C GLY A 55 -4.71 17.11 6.97
N SER A 56 -3.64 16.65 7.64
CA SER A 56 -3.63 16.48 9.11
C SER A 56 -3.85 17.78 9.83
N THR A 57 -4.58 17.73 10.94
CA THR A 57 -4.89 18.88 11.81
C THR A 57 -4.06 18.92 13.08
N ASP A 58 -3.25 17.89 13.32
CA ASP A 58 -2.28 17.80 14.41
C ASP A 58 -0.86 18.18 13.95
N ASN A 59 0.16 17.87 14.74
CA ASN A 59 1.55 18.16 14.43
C ASN A 59 2.20 17.18 13.42
N SER A 60 1.42 16.31 12.73
CA SER A 60 1.97 15.30 11.79
C SER A 60 2.87 15.91 10.73
N LEU A 61 2.48 17.03 10.12
CA LEU A 61 3.29 17.67 9.07
C LEU A 61 4.65 18.14 9.59
N ASP A 62 4.69 18.68 10.80
CA ASP A 62 5.93 19.18 11.41
C ASP A 62 6.85 18.01 11.77
N GLU A 63 6.30 16.90 12.24
CA GLU A 63 7.04 15.68 12.53
C GLU A 63 7.61 15.04 11.25
N ILE A 64 6.86 15.05 10.14
CA ILE A 64 7.38 14.62 8.84
C ILE A 64 8.54 15.51 8.38
N ARG A 65 8.39 16.83 8.50
CA ARG A 65 9.46 17.78 8.16
C ARG A 65 10.71 17.59 9.03
N ARG A 66 10.52 17.21 10.29
CA ARG A 66 11.62 16.86 11.19
C ARG A 66 12.34 15.59 10.73
N ALA A 67 11.59 14.57 10.29
CA ALA A 67 12.16 13.34 9.75
C ALA A 67 12.94 13.59 8.44
N MET A 68 12.45 14.45 7.56
CA MET A 68 13.16 14.87 6.34
C MET A 68 14.51 15.53 6.63
N LYS A 69 14.63 16.29 7.72
CA LYS A 69 15.91 16.89 8.13
C LYS A 69 16.90 15.87 8.69
N ALA A 70 16.39 14.74 9.18
CA ALA A 70 17.20 13.67 9.77
C ALA A 70 17.63 12.62 8.73
N ASP A 71 16.90 12.49 7.61
CA ASP A 71 17.17 11.50 6.57
C ASP A 71 16.74 12.02 5.18
N ASP A 72 17.70 12.22 4.30
CA ASP A 72 17.52 12.76 2.94
C ASP A 72 16.72 11.82 2.00
N HIS A 73 16.51 10.55 2.38
CA HIS A 73 15.65 9.63 1.63
C HIS A 73 14.17 9.86 1.89
N ILE A 74 13.81 10.68 2.88
CA ILE A 74 12.42 10.97 3.22
C ILE A 74 12.01 12.29 2.56
N ARG A 75 10.87 12.29 1.87
CA ARG A 75 10.26 13.50 1.33
C ARG A 75 8.77 13.56 1.66
N VAL A 76 8.20 14.75 1.66
CA VAL A 76 6.79 15.00 1.94
C VAL A 76 6.06 15.48 0.68
N VAL A 77 4.85 14.98 0.53
CA VAL A 77 3.79 15.57 -0.30
C VAL A 77 2.66 15.95 0.65
N TYR A 78 2.11 17.15 0.55
CA TYR A 78 1.08 17.60 1.47
C TYR A 78 0.08 18.54 0.80
N TYR A 79 -1.08 18.64 1.40
CA TYR A 79 -2.18 19.54 1.06
C TYR A 79 -3.01 19.80 2.32
N ASP A 80 -3.82 20.87 2.30
CA ASP A 80 -4.45 21.39 3.54
C ASP A 80 -5.74 20.67 3.92
N LYS A 81 -6.43 20.02 2.98
CA LYS A 81 -7.74 19.42 3.20
C LYS A 81 -7.69 17.91 3.04
N ASN A 82 -8.22 17.17 4.02
CA ASN A 82 -8.33 15.71 3.94
C ASN A 82 -9.18 15.27 2.75
N HIS A 83 -8.64 14.43 1.88
CA HIS A 83 -9.29 13.80 0.73
C HIS A 83 -9.47 12.28 0.90
N GLY A 84 -8.81 11.70 1.91
CA GLY A 84 -8.87 10.28 2.20
C GLY A 84 -7.68 9.48 1.68
N LYS A 85 -7.52 8.29 2.28
CA LYS A 85 -6.36 7.42 2.07
C LYS A 85 -6.08 7.13 0.59
N GLY A 86 -7.10 6.85 -0.21
CA GLY A 86 -6.94 6.51 -1.62
C GLY A 86 -6.33 7.65 -2.42
N TYR A 87 -6.80 8.88 -2.19
CA TYR A 87 -6.24 10.07 -2.82
C TYR A 87 -4.76 10.27 -2.44
N ALA A 88 -4.44 10.16 -1.14
CA ALA A 88 -3.07 10.30 -0.66
C ALA A 88 -2.12 9.26 -1.29
N VAL A 89 -2.55 7.98 -1.35
CA VAL A 89 -1.78 6.91 -1.96
C VAL A 89 -1.60 7.16 -3.46
N LYS A 90 -2.67 7.52 -4.19
CA LYS A 90 -2.62 7.86 -5.62
C LYS A 90 -1.61 8.97 -5.89
N LEU A 91 -1.70 10.05 -5.14
CA LEU A 91 -0.79 11.20 -5.30
C LEU A 91 0.67 10.81 -5.06
N GLY A 92 0.94 10.09 -3.97
CA GLY A 92 2.29 9.61 -3.66
C GLY A 92 2.85 8.69 -4.74
N MET A 93 2.06 7.74 -5.25
CA MET A 93 2.48 6.82 -6.31
C MET A 93 2.76 7.56 -7.63
N THR A 94 1.95 8.56 -7.97
CA THR A 94 2.14 9.36 -9.19
C THR A 94 3.44 10.14 -9.15
N THR A 95 3.88 10.60 -7.96
CA THR A 95 5.12 11.36 -7.80
C THR A 95 6.38 10.50 -7.73
N SER A 96 6.27 9.17 -7.64
CA SER A 96 7.42 8.26 -7.61
C SER A 96 8.21 8.30 -8.91
N SER A 97 9.55 8.31 -8.81
CA SER A 97 10.49 8.21 -9.93
C SER A 97 11.27 6.90 -9.96
N LYS A 98 11.05 6.01 -8.99
CA LYS A 98 11.78 4.75 -8.84
C LYS A 98 11.20 3.66 -9.76
N LYS A 99 11.97 2.59 -10.02
CA LYS A 99 11.53 1.44 -10.84
C LYS A 99 10.37 0.67 -10.22
N LEU A 100 10.38 0.55 -8.90
CA LEU A 100 9.33 -0.08 -8.12
C LEU A 100 8.69 0.96 -7.20
N THR A 101 7.37 0.89 -7.07
CA THR A 101 6.60 1.71 -6.12
C THR A 101 5.84 0.82 -5.18
N ALA A 102 6.05 0.99 -3.89
CA ALA A 102 5.31 0.30 -2.84
C ALA A 102 4.35 1.26 -2.15
N PHE A 103 3.28 0.70 -1.63
CA PHE A 103 2.42 1.32 -0.64
C PHE A 103 2.59 0.58 0.69
N CYS A 104 2.73 1.34 1.78
CA CYS A 104 2.80 0.81 3.14
C CYS A 104 2.07 1.75 4.10
N ASP A 105 1.20 1.20 4.98
CA ASP A 105 0.56 2.01 6.02
C ASP A 105 1.60 2.61 6.97
N SER A 106 1.38 3.86 7.37
CA SER A 106 2.31 4.65 8.20
C SER A 106 2.46 4.15 9.63
N ASP A 107 1.54 3.30 10.10
CA ASP A 107 1.58 2.71 11.44
C ASP A 107 2.56 1.53 11.59
N LEU A 108 3.15 1.08 10.48
CA LEU A 108 4.10 -0.05 10.40
C LEU A 108 3.56 -1.36 11.00
N GLU A 109 2.24 -1.53 11.13
CA GLU A 109 1.65 -2.81 11.53
C GLU A 109 2.11 -3.94 10.59
N LEU A 110 2.23 -3.61 9.30
CA LEU A 110 2.88 -4.42 8.28
C LEU A 110 4.24 -3.78 7.94
N THR A 111 5.30 -4.42 8.42
CA THR A 111 6.65 -3.85 8.27
C THR A 111 7.13 -3.80 6.81
N PRO A 112 7.77 -2.71 6.36
CA PRO A 112 8.40 -2.61 5.04
C PRO A 112 9.44 -3.70 4.73
N LYS A 113 9.93 -4.43 5.74
CA LYS A 113 10.83 -5.59 5.55
C LYS A 113 10.26 -6.64 4.59
N MET A 114 8.93 -6.77 4.53
CA MET A 114 8.27 -7.70 3.61
C MET A 114 8.49 -7.36 2.14
N LEU A 115 8.71 -6.08 1.81
CA LEU A 115 8.93 -5.61 0.44
C LEU A 115 10.16 -6.27 -0.20
N LYS A 116 11.18 -6.67 0.59
CA LYS A 116 12.32 -7.45 0.09
C LYS A 116 11.87 -8.76 -0.56
N SER A 117 11.00 -9.51 0.12
CA SER A 117 10.48 -10.79 -0.39
C SER A 117 9.48 -10.59 -1.53
N TYR A 118 8.71 -9.49 -1.50
CA TYR A 118 7.77 -9.14 -2.56
C TYR A 118 8.50 -8.77 -3.86
N ALA A 119 9.59 -7.99 -3.78
CA ALA A 119 10.42 -7.68 -4.94
C ALA A 119 11.04 -8.92 -5.56
N ARG A 120 11.53 -9.86 -4.74
CA ARG A 120 12.02 -11.16 -5.22
C ARG A 120 10.92 -11.96 -5.91
N ALA A 121 9.72 -12.06 -5.30
CA ALA A 121 8.59 -12.78 -5.88
C ALA A 121 8.13 -12.13 -7.20
N LEU A 122 8.08 -10.81 -7.27
CA LEU A 122 7.76 -10.05 -8.48
C LEU A 122 8.73 -10.40 -9.63
N SER A 123 10.03 -10.34 -9.36
CA SER A 123 11.06 -10.68 -10.36
C SER A 123 11.00 -12.14 -10.80
N GLN A 124 10.87 -13.08 -9.85
CA GLN A 124 10.89 -14.51 -10.15
C GLN A 124 9.63 -15.03 -10.85
N SER A 125 8.48 -14.45 -10.55
CA SER A 125 7.19 -14.87 -11.12
C SER A 125 6.86 -14.19 -12.43
N GLY A 126 7.55 -13.11 -12.81
CA GLY A 126 7.14 -12.23 -13.90
C GLY A 126 5.84 -11.47 -13.62
N ALA A 127 5.48 -11.29 -12.34
CA ALA A 127 4.32 -10.49 -11.95
C ALA A 127 4.62 -8.99 -12.11
N ASP A 128 3.55 -8.20 -12.20
CA ASP A 128 3.60 -6.74 -12.27
C ASP A 128 3.22 -6.11 -10.93
N ILE A 129 2.41 -6.84 -10.15
CA ILE A 129 1.90 -6.40 -8.85
C ILE A 129 2.01 -7.55 -7.84
N VAL A 130 2.49 -7.23 -6.64
CA VAL A 130 2.49 -8.12 -5.47
C VAL A 130 1.68 -7.47 -4.37
N ILE A 131 0.68 -8.16 -3.86
CA ILE A 131 -0.12 -7.70 -2.74
C ILE A 131 0.09 -8.59 -1.51
N GLY A 132 0.11 -7.98 -0.34
CA GLY A 132 0.02 -8.73 0.91
C GLY A 132 -1.37 -9.34 1.06
N SER A 133 -1.46 -10.54 1.62
CA SER A 133 -2.76 -11.19 1.87
C SER A 133 -2.80 -11.79 3.26
N LYS A 134 -3.72 -11.29 4.08
CA LYS A 134 -4.03 -11.85 5.41
C LYS A 134 -4.66 -13.24 5.31
N MET A 135 -5.25 -13.56 4.15
CA MET A 135 -5.88 -14.86 3.86
C MET A 135 -4.91 -15.85 3.20
N HIS A 136 -3.65 -15.49 3.00
CA HIS A 136 -2.65 -16.41 2.47
C HIS A 136 -2.33 -17.51 3.51
N LYS A 137 -2.16 -18.76 3.06
CA LYS A 137 -1.94 -19.94 3.94
C LYS A 137 -0.74 -19.81 4.89
N ASN A 138 0.27 -19.04 4.49
CA ASN A 138 1.48 -18.82 5.26
C ASN A 138 1.45 -17.50 6.08
N SER A 139 0.34 -16.77 6.08
CA SER A 139 0.21 -15.55 6.89
C SER A 139 0.06 -15.91 8.36
N ARG A 140 0.80 -15.20 9.21
CA ARG A 140 0.77 -15.38 10.66
C ARG A 140 0.04 -14.20 11.30
N ILE A 141 -1.26 -14.38 11.50
CA ILE A 141 -2.15 -13.34 12.04
C ILE A 141 -3.16 -13.99 12.97
N GLU A 142 -3.31 -13.46 14.16
CA GLU A 142 -4.46 -13.74 15.02
C GLU A 142 -5.65 -12.92 14.53
N TYR A 143 -6.57 -13.56 13.85
CA TYR A 143 -7.71 -12.93 13.22
C TYR A 143 -9.02 -13.44 13.84
N PRO A 144 -9.87 -12.58 14.43
CA PRO A 144 -11.14 -13.01 14.98
C PRO A 144 -12.00 -13.71 13.93
N PHE A 145 -12.67 -14.81 14.33
CA PHE A 145 -13.44 -15.65 13.40
C PHE A 145 -14.47 -14.85 12.58
N ILE A 146 -15.19 -13.92 13.20
CA ILE A 146 -16.18 -13.06 12.52
C ILE A 146 -15.53 -12.26 11.38
N ARG A 147 -14.32 -11.74 11.58
CA ARG A 147 -13.60 -11.01 10.52
C ARG A 147 -13.17 -11.93 9.38
N LYS A 148 -12.83 -13.19 9.67
CA LYS A 148 -12.54 -14.19 8.62
C LYS A 148 -13.76 -14.44 7.74
N VAL A 149 -14.93 -14.61 8.34
CA VAL A 149 -16.20 -14.82 7.62
C VAL A 149 -16.54 -13.62 6.75
N MET A 150 -16.44 -12.40 7.30
CA MET A 150 -16.69 -11.16 6.53
C MET A 150 -15.71 -10.99 5.36
N SER A 151 -14.41 -11.22 5.60
CA SER A 151 -13.38 -11.15 4.55
C SER A 151 -13.62 -12.19 3.46
N TYR A 152 -14.03 -13.40 3.83
CA TYR A 152 -14.35 -14.44 2.86
C TYR A 152 -15.62 -14.11 2.04
N GLY A 153 -16.65 -13.60 2.67
CA GLY A 153 -17.87 -13.13 1.97
C GLY A 153 -17.54 -12.02 0.97
N TYR A 154 -16.71 -11.07 1.38
CA TYR A 154 -16.28 -9.98 0.49
C TYR A 154 -15.39 -10.48 -0.66
N TYR A 155 -14.49 -11.41 -0.41
CA TYR A 155 -13.71 -12.09 -1.45
C TYR A 155 -14.62 -12.75 -2.49
N MET A 156 -15.63 -13.51 -2.05
CA MET A 156 -16.57 -14.17 -2.96
C MET A 156 -17.35 -13.14 -3.80
N PHE A 157 -17.75 -12.03 -3.20
CA PHE A 157 -18.42 -10.93 -3.89
C PHE A 157 -17.51 -10.31 -4.99
N LEU A 158 -16.25 -10.01 -4.67
CA LEU A 158 -15.29 -9.48 -5.65
C LEU A 158 -14.98 -10.50 -6.76
N LYS A 159 -14.84 -11.79 -6.42
CA LYS A 159 -14.63 -12.85 -7.39
C LYS A 159 -15.77 -12.95 -8.40
N LEU A 160 -17.01 -12.82 -7.93
CA LEU A 160 -18.19 -12.83 -8.79
C LEU A 160 -18.25 -11.60 -9.71
N LEU A 161 -17.92 -10.42 -9.16
CA LEU A 161 -18.01 -9.17 -9.91
C LEU A 161 -16.88 -8.99 -10.94
N PHE A 162 -15.64 -9.25 -10.55
CA PHE A 162 -14.45 -8.91 -11.36
C PHE A 162 -13.74 -10.14 -11.93
N ARG A 163 -14.18 -11.36 -11.56
CA ARG A 163 -13.50 -12.62 -11.91
C ARG A 163 -12.05 -12.70 -11.43
N MET A 164 -11.69 -11.88 -10.43
CA MET A 164 -10.38 -11.89 -9.79
C MET A 164 -10.33 -12.96 -8.71
N SER A 165 -9.23 -13.72 -8.65
CA SER A 165 -9.00 -14.75 -7.62
C SER A 165 -8.21 -14.23 -6.42
N LEU A 166 -8.15 -12.91 -6.20
CA LEU A 166 -7.44 -12.27 -5.10
C LEU A 166 -8.27 -12.36 -3.81
N LYS A 167 -7.66 -12.90 -2.76
CA LYS A 167 -8.36 -13.16 -1.47
C LYS A 167 -8.39 -11.94 -0.56
N ASP A 168 -7.37 -11.07 -0.64
CA ASP A 168 -7.27 -9.89 0.23
C ASP A 168 -6.80 -8.67 -0.58
N THR A 169 -7.75 -7.85 -1.00
CA THR A 169 -7.47 -6.66 -1.81
C THR A 169 -7.12 -5.41 -0.99
N GLN A 170 -7.43 -5.42 0.33
CA GLN A 170 -7.34 -4.22 1.17
C GLN A 170 -6.17 -4.23 2.17
N THR A 171 -5.20 -5.11 1.98
CA THR A 171 -4.01 -5.17 2.83
C THR A 171 -3.15 -3.92 2.66
N GLY A 172 -2.70 -3.35 3.76
CA GLY A 172 -1.92 -2.12 3.81
C GLY A 172 -0.45 -2.23 3.37
N ILE A 173 -0.12 -3.24 2.55
CA ILE A 173 1.21 -3.36 1.92
C ILE A 173 1.09 -3.99 0.54
N LYS A 174 1.61 -3.28 -0.48
CA LYS A 174 1.60 -3.69 -1.88
C LYS A 174 2.83 -3.19 -2.59
N LEU A 175 3.27 -3.89 -3.63
CA LEU A 175 4.41 -3.53 -4.47
C LEU A 175 4.01 -3.61 -5.94
N TYR A 176 4.42 -2.63 -6.71
CA TYR A 176 4.08 -2.47 -8.13
C TYR A 176 5.34 -2.18 -8.94
N LYS A 177 5.37 -2.60 -10.19
CA LYS A 177 6.19 -1.93 -11.20
C LYS A 177 5.65 -0.52 -11.38
N THR A 178 6.51 0.49 -11.35
CA THR A 178 6.07 1.89 -11.37
C THR A 178 5.35 2.27 -12.67
N GLU A 179 5.79 1.76 -13.80
CA GLU A 179 5.11 1.94 -15.08
C GLU A 179 3.67 1.38 -15.05
N CYS A 180 3.49 0.16 -14.53
CA CYS A 180 2.20 -0.47 -14.37
C CYS A 180 1.25 0.37 -13.51
N ILE A 181 1.67 0.75 -12.30
CA ILE A 181 0.78 1.50 -11.42
C ILE A 181 0.45 2.89 -11.99
N LYS A 182 1.38 3.57 -12.63
CA LYS A 182 1.12 4.88 -13.26
C LYS A 182 0.08 4.79 -14.37
N GLU A 183 0.11 3.76 -15.18
CA GLU A 183 -0.92 3.52 -16.19
C GLU A 183 -2.28 3.24 -15.55
N VAL A 184 -2.33 2.32 -14.59
CA VAL A 184 -3.57 1.99 -13.86
C VAL A 184 -4.21 3.21 -13.21
N LEU A 185 -3.39 4.10 -12.59
CA LEU A 185 -3.87 5.30 -11.89
C LEU A 185 -4.53 6.34 -12.80
N GLN A 186 -4.33 6.29 -14.11
CA GLN A 186 -5.03 7.15 -15.06
C GLN A 186 -6.53 6.85 -15.11
N HIS A 187 -6.94 5.63 -14.75
CA HIS A 187 -8.32 5.14 -14.79
C HIS A 187 -8.99 5.13 -13.41
N VAL A 188 -8.23 5.38 -12.33
CA VAL A 188 -8.72 5.31 -10.95
C VAL A 188 -9.30 6.65 -10.51
N GLU A 189 -10.55 6.64 -10.05
CA GLU A 189 -11.28 7.83 -9.59
C GLU A 189 -11.57 7.82 -8.08
N THR A 190 -11.58 6.63 -7.44
CA THR A 190 -11.95 6.49 -6.04
C THR A 190 -10.88 7.06 -5.10
N GLU A 191 -11.28 7.93 -4.18
CA GLU A 191 -10.40 8.59 -3.20
C GLU A 191 -10.41 7.92 -1.82
N GLY A 192 -11.47 7.13 -1.52
CA GLY A 192 -11.68 6.49 -0.22
C GLY A 192 -11.11 5.08 -0.10
N PHE A 193 -11.67 4.29 0.80
CA PHE A 193 -11.24 2.90 1.10
C PHE A 193 -11.38 1.93 -0.07
N SER A 194 -12.26 2.22 -1.04
CA SER A 194 -12.46 1.38 -2.22
C SER A 194 -11.39 1.58 -3.30
N PHE A 195 -10.44 2.49 -3.10
CA PHE A 195 -9.31 2.75 -3.97
C PHE A 195 -8.52 1.47 -4.31
N ASP A 196 -8.19 0.68 -3.30
CA ASP A 196 -7.44 -0.56 -3.48
C ASP A 196 -8.11 -1.53 -4.45
N ILE A 197 -9.45 -1.62 -4.37
CA ILE A 197 -10.23 -2.50 -5.24
C ILE A 197 -10.21 -1.97 -6.67
N GLU A 198 -10.37 -0.67 -6.84
CA GLU A 198 -10.37 -0.04 -8.16
C GLU A 198 -9.03 -0.21 -8.87
N VAL A 199 -7.92 0.05 -8.17
CA VAL A 199 -6.57 -0.18 -8.70
C VAL A 199 -6.40 -1.62 -9.18
N LEU A 200 -6.77 -2.61 -8.36
CA LEU A 200 -6.59 -4.02 -8.72
C LEU A 200 -7.55 -4.46 -9.82
N ALA A 201 -8.76 -3.90 -9.89
CA ALA A 201 -9.73 -4.21 -10.94
C ALA A 201 -9.30 -3.65 -12.30
N PHE A 202 -8.79 -2.41 -12.37
CA PHE A 202 -8.22 -1.87 -13.59
C PHE A 202 -6.93 -2.58 -14.00
N ALA A 203 -6.02 -2.87 -13.05
CA ALA A 203 -4.83 -3.65 -13.32
C ALA A 203 -5.16 -5.02 -13.93
N HIS A 204 -6.17 -5.72 -13.38
CA HIS A 204 -6.65 -6.99 -13.94
C HIS A 204 -7.26 -6.83 -15.34
N SER A 205 -8.02 -5.74 -15.58
CA SER A 205 -8.62 -5.46 -16.89
C SER A 205 -7.59 -5.12 -17.96
N LEU A 206 -6.49 -4.47 -17.58
CA LEU A 206 -5.35 -4.16 -18.44
C LEU A 206 -4.43 -5.38 -18.67
N GLY A 207 -4.72 -6.53 -18.05
CA GLY A 207 -3.96 -7.76 -18.24
C GLY A 207 -2.73 -7.91 -17.36
N TYR A 208 -2.51 -7.02 -16.39
CA TYR A 208 -1.39 -7.11 -15.46
C TYR A 208 -1.50 -8.33 -14.55
N ARG A 209 -0.35 -8.98 -14.33
CA ARG A 209 -0.26 -10.17 -13.48
C ARG A 209 -0.10 -9.78 -12.01
N ILE A 210 -1.09 -10.17 -11.20
CA ILE A 210 -1.15 -9.90 -9.77
C ILE A 210 -0.93 -11.19 -8.99
N ILE A 211 -0.05 -11.17 -7.99
CA ILE A 211 0.18 -12.31 -7.09
C ILE A 211 -0.01 -11.88 -5.62
N GLU A 212 -0.39 -12.84 -4.78
CA GLU A 212 -0.54 -12.66 -3.34
C GLU A 212 0.65 -13.26 -2.58
N MET A 213 1.15 -12.53 -1.60
CA MET A 213 2.21 -12.96 -0.70
C MET A 213 1.74 -12.93 0.75
N PRO A 214 2.29 -13.80 1.62
CA PRO A 214 1.92 -13.81 3.03
C PRO A 214 2.31 -12.51 3.72
N VAL A 215 1.56 -12.16 4.77
CA VAL A 215 1.90 -11.08 5.69
C VAL A 215 2.16 -11.62 7.09
N VAL A 216 3.06 -10.94 7.79
CA VAL A 216 3.35 -11.18 9.20
C VAL A 216 3.10 -9.86 9.93
N LEU A 217 2.19 -9.87 10.90
CA LEU A 217 1.97 -8.69 11.74
C LEU A 217 3.16 -8.52 12.68
N SER A 218 3.71 -7.31 12.71
CA SER A 218 4.68 -6.92 13.74
C SER A 218 3.91 -6.65 15.03
N PHE A 219 4.12 -7.47 16.06
CA PHE A 219 3.47 -7.30 17.36
C PHE A 219 4.01 -6.05 18.07
N SER A 220 3.36 -4.93 17.90
CA SER A 220 3.66 -3.70 18.65
C SER A 220 2.40 -2.90 19.03
N ARG A 221 1.23 -3.46 18.94
CA ARG A 221 0.03 -2.77 19.45
C ARG A 221 -0.43 -3.34 20.79
N LYS A 222 -0.29 -2.54 21.84
CA LYS A 222 -1.21 -2.62 23.00
C LYS A 222 -2.64 -2.58 22.46
N ALA A 223 -3.45 -3.59 22.82
CA ALA A 223 -4.81 -3.84 22.35
C ALA A 223 -5.80 -2.70 22.74
N GLY A 224 -5.62 -1.49 22.23
CA GLY A 224 -6.39 -0.30 22.60
C GLY A 224 -7.28 0.28 21.52
N ASN A 225 -6.96 0.15 20.24
CA ASN A 225 -7.75 0.75 19.18
C ASN A 225 -8.20 -0.29 18.14
N ARG A 226 -9.17 -1.11 18.52
CA ARG A 226 -9.92 -1.92 17.56
C ARG A 226 -10.76 -0.97 16.72
N SER A 227 -10.34 -0.71 15.48
CA SER A 227 -11.18 -0.04 14.49
C SER A 227 -12.54 -0.74 14.45
N LYS A 228 -13.57 -0.06 14.99
CA LYS A 228 -14.96 -0.50 14.89
C LYS A 228 -15.39 -0.24 13.46
N ILE A 229 -15.45 -1.27 12.64
CA ILE A 229 -16.03 -1.18 11.29
C ILE A 229 -17.50 -0.78 11.48
N LYS A 230 -17.85 0.43 11.07
CA LYS A 230 -19.25 0.89 11.09
C LYS A 230 -20.01 0.16 9.99
N ILE A 231 -21.23 -0.30 10.27
CA ILE A 231 -22.10 -0.96 9.28
C ILE A 231 -22.30 -0.07 8.04
N SER A 232 -22.43 1.24 8.23
CA SER A 232 -22.51 2.22 7.13
C SER A 232 -21.31 2.16 6.17
N SER A 233 -20.12 1.87 6.69
CA SER A 233 -18.90 1.74 5.86
C SER A 233 -18.95 0.52 4.95
N ILE A 234 -19.62 -0.56 5.37
CA ILE A 234 -19.82 -1.77 4.55
C ILE A 234 -20.76 -1.48 3.38
N PHE A 235 -21.88 -0.80 3.63
CA PHE A 235 -22.82 -0.42 2.57
C PHE A 235 -22.17 0.53 1.54
N ASN A 236 -21.41 1.52 2.00
CA ASN A 236 -20.66 2.42 1.12
C ASN A 236 -19.67 1.66 0.25
N MET A 237 -18.93 0.71 0.86
CA MET A 237 -17.95 -0.11 0.14
C MET A 237 -18.62 -0.99 -0.94
N ILE A 238 -19.79 -1.57 -0.68
CA ILE A 238 -20.54 -2.35 -1.67
C ILE A 238 -21.02 -1.44 -2.81
N SER A 239 -21.60 -0.28 -2.49
CA SER A 239 -22.04 0.70 -3.49
C SER A 239 -20.91 1.16 -4.40
N ASP A 240 -19.76 1.52 -3.80
CA ASP A 240 -18.59 1.94 -4.55
C ASP A 240 -18.04 0.81 -5.42
N THR A 241 -18.02 -0.43 -4.91
CA THR A 241 -17.59 -1.60 -5.68
C THR A 241 -18.44 -1.82 -6.92
N LEU A 242 -19.75 -1.59 -6.84
CA LEU A 242 -20.66 -1.68 -8.01
C LEU A 242 -20.40 -0.57 -9.03
N LYS A 243 -20.12 0.68 -8.57
CA LYS A 243 -19.72 1.78 -9.44
C LYS A 243 -18.41 1.48 -10.16
N ILE A 244 -17.40 0.98 -9.42
CA ILE A 244 -16.12 0.52 -9.96
C ILE A 244 -16.35 -0.55 -11.03
N ARG A 245 -17.21 -1.54 -10.75
CA ARG A 245 -17.55 -2.58 -11.73
C ARG A 245 -18.09 -2.00 -13.03
N LYS A 246 -18.95 -0.98 -12.95
CA LYS A 246 -19.51 -0.31 -14.12
C LYS A 246 -18.37 0.35 -14.93
N ARG A 247 -17.51 1.15 -14.30
CA ARG A 247 -16.39 1.83 -14.97
C ARG A 247 -15.41 0.85 -15.65
N VAL A 248 -15.01 -0.20 -14.94
CA VAL A 248 -14.12 -1.24 -15.50
C VAL A 248 -14.76 -1.95 -16.71
N ARG A 249 -16.09 -2.18 -16.69
CA ARG A 249 -16.78 -2.77 -17.85
C ARG A 249 -16.88 -1.83 -19.04
N GLU A 250 -17.10 -0.55 -18.80
CA GLU A 250 -17.14 0.49 -19.84
C GLU A 250 -15.74 0.61 -20.48
N PHE A 251 -14.70 0.72 -19.67
CA PHE A 251 -13.31 0.71 -20.12
C PHE A 251 -12.98 -0.52 -21.01
N ALA A 252 -13.29 -1.72 -20.55
CA ALA A 252 -13.00 -2.96 -21.30
C ALA A 252 -13.80 -3.09 -22.63
N LYS A 253 -14.84 -2.27 -22.87
CA LYS A 253 -15.53 -2.19 -24.14
C LYS A 253 -14.87 -1.23 -25.12
N THR A 254 -14.22 -0.18 -24.60
CA THR A 254 -13.56 0.86 -25.42
C THR A 254 -12.20 0.38 -25.96
N GLU A 255 -11.54 -0.51 -25.21
CA GLU A 255 -10.24 -1.10 -25.58
C GLU A 255 -10.34 -2.34 -26.52
N ARG A 256 -11.55 -2.77 -26.87
CA ARG A 256 -11.82 -3.84 -27.84
C ARG A 256 -12.18 -3.29 -29.21
#